data_0af4f8803dfb02f99d2f430a2fac67bd
#
_entry.id   0af4f8803dfb02f99d2f430a2fac67bd
#
_cell.length_a   1.000
_cell.length_b   1.000
_cell.length_c   1.000
_cell.angle_alpha   90.00
_cell.angle_beta   90.00
_cell.angle_gamma   90.00
#
_symmetry.space_group_name_H-M   'P 1'
#
loop_
_entity.id
_entity.type
_entity.pdbx_description
1 polymer ?
#
loop_
_entity_poly.entity_id
_entity_poly.type
_entity_poly.pdbx_seq_one_letter_code
_entity_poly.pdbx_strand_id
1 'polypeptide(L)'
;MAVKLRLMRMGKKKQPTYRVVVADSRSPRDGKCIDTIGTYAPRQQTDAVIIDNAKANDWLAKGAQPTDRVKKLLELSGAWQQYSESKSSASKPAKAASGKSSPSKAKAASAKKVDKALETVSTSSSDTEV
;
A
#
# COMPACT_ATOMS: atom_id res chain seq x y z
N MET A 1 -3.75 20.33 -17.24
CA MET A 1 -2.41 19.93 -16.80
C MET A 1 -2.52 18.69 -15.92
N ALA A 2 -1.74 17.65 -16.19
CA ALA A 2 -1.77 16.44 -15.38
C ALA A 2 -0.63 16.45 -14.37
N VAL A 3 -0.96 16.37 -13.10
CA VAL A 3 0.02 16.24 -12.01
C VAL A 3 0.34 14.78 -11.81
N LYS A 4 1.62 14.45 -11.76
CA LYS A 4 2.11 13.09 -11.57
C LYS A 4 3.03 12.98 -10.37
N LEU A 5 2.89 11.86 -9.66
CA LEU A 5 3.84 11.40 -8.65
C LEU A 5 4.92 10.58 -9.34
N ARG A 6 6.15 11.03 -9.30
CA ARG A 6 7.26 10.40 -10.01
C ARG A 6 8.56 10.42 -9.22
N LEU A 7 9.52 9.63 -9.66
CA LEU A 7 10.86 9.60 -9.10
C LEU A 7 11.76 10.62 -9.80
N MET A 8 12.41 11.45 -9.01
CA MET A 8 13.49 12.35 -9.41
C MET A 8 14.81 11.72 -8.99
N ARG A 9 15.75 11.60 -9.91
CA ARG A 9 17.05 11.01 -9.59
C ARG A 9 17.94 12.02 -8.87
N MET A 10 18.53 11.56 -7.80
CA MET A 10 19.53 12.26 -7.02
C MET A 10 20.75 11.35 -6.81
N GLY A 11 21.76 11.82 -6.12
CA GLY A 11 22.91 11.00 -5.77
C GLY A 11 24.04 11.05 -6.80
N LYS A 12 25.04 10.21 -6.56
CA LYS A 12 26.29 10.16 -7.33
C LYS A 12 26.27 9.04 -8.39
N LYS A 13 27.28 9.03 -9.25
CA LYS A 13 27.53 7.90 -10.16
C LYS A 13 27.71 6.63 -9.34
N LYS A 14 27.01 5.56 -9.72
CA LYS A 14 26.95 4.25 -9.01
C LYS A 14 26.28 4.26 -7.63
N GLN A 15 25.80 5.38 -7.12
CA GLN A 15 25.01 5.49 -5.89
C GLN A 15 23.71 6.27 -6.15
N PRO A 16 22.75 5.67 -6.86
CA PRO A 16 21.49 6.34 -7.14
C PRO A 16 20.63 6.42 -5.89
N THR A 17 20.14 7.62 -5.60
CA THR A 17 19.05 7.88 -4.69
C THR A 17 17.96 8.60 -5.45
N TYR A 18 16.73 8.41 -5.02
CA TYR A 18 15.57 8.99 -5.69
C TYR A 18 14.72 9.75 -4.68
N ARG A 19 14.13 10.85 -5.14
CA ARG A 19 13.06 11.53 -4.41
C ARG A 19 11.72 11.20 -5.06
N VAL A 20 10.72 10.94 -4.25
CA VAL A 20 9.34 10.87 -4.68
C VAL A 20 8.80 12.29 -4.69
N VAL A 21 8.49 12.79 -5.88
CA VAL A 21 8.09 14.18 -6.09
C VAL A 21 6.77 14.26 -6.83
N VAL A 22 6.07 15.34 -6.56
CA VAL A 22 4.89 15.78 -7.30
C VAL A 22 5.34 16.76 -8.36
N ALA A 23 5.07 16.47 -9.61
CA ALA A 23 5.45 17.36 -10.71
C ALA A 23 4.45 17.30 -11.87
N ASP A 24 4.46 18.32 -12.70
CA ASP A 24 3.71 18.32 -13.93
C ASP A 24 4.24 17.23 -14.87
N SER A 25 3.35 16.59 -15.60
CA SER A 25 3.67 15.55 -16.58
C SER A 25 4.64 16.01 -17.67
N ARG A 26 4.62 17.28 -18.01
CA ARG A 26 5.46 17.90 -19.04
C ARG A 26 6.84 18.32 -18.55
N SER A 27 7.02 18.46 -17.24
CA SER A 27 8.32 18.86 -16.68
C SER A 27 9.39 17.79 -16.90
N PRO A 28 10.65 18.16 -17.13
CA PRO A 28 11.75 17.19 -17.20
C PRO A 28 11.89 16.42 -15.88
N ARG A 29 12.48 15.22 -15.92
CA ARG A 29 12.58 14.33 -14.75
C ARG A 29 13.20 14.99 -13.52
N ASP A 30 14.29 15.68 -13.70
CA ASP A 30 15.07 16.31 -12.64
C ASP A 30 14.84 17.84 -12.58
N GLY A 31 13.74 18.31 -13.15
CA GLY A 31 13.36 19.72 -13.19
C GLY A 31 12.57 20.17 -11.97
N LYS A 32 11.83 21.28 -12.15
CA LYS A 32 11.00 21.85 -11.09
C LYS A 32 9.92 20.88 -10.64
N CYS A 33 9.88 20.60 -9.36
CA CYS A 33 8.81 19.87 -8.71
C CYS A 33 7.90 20.83 -7.92
N ILE A 34 6.65 20.41 -7.73
CA ILE A 34 5.67 21.15 -6.95
C ILE A 34 5.89 20.88 -5.47
N ASP A 35 6.06 19.60 -5.11
CA ASP A 35 6.24 19.16 -3.75
C ASP A 35 7.12 17.90 -3.69
N THR A 36 7.69 17.63 -2.52
CA THR A 36 8.47 16.42 -2.25
C THR A 36 7.76 15.61 -1.18
N ILE A 37 7.48 14.35 -1.48
CA ILE A 37 6.73 13.44 -0.60
C ILE A 37 7.67 12.54 0.19
N GLY A 38 8.81 12.16 -0.39
CA GLY A 38 9.69 11.23 0.27
C GLY A 38 10.97 10.94 -0.50
N THR A 39 11.73 10.01 0.03
CA THR A 39 13.01 9.56 -0.56
C THR A 39 13.02 8.04 -0.71
N TYR A 40 13.70 7.59 -1.73
CA TYR A 40 13.93 6.18 -2.02
C TYR A 40 15.40 5.92 -2.31
N ALA A 41 16.04 5.09 -1.51
CA ALA A 41 17.45 4.73 -1.64
C ALA A 41 17.60 3.21 -1.80
N PRO A 42 17.62 2.68 -3.04
CA PRO A 42 17.57 1.24 -3.30
C PRO A 42 18.78 0.46 -2.78
N ARG A 43 19.86 1.14 -2.42
CA ARG A 43 21.07 0.50 -1.89
C ARG A 43 21.16 0.48 -0.36
N GLN A 44 20.29 1.20 0.32
CA GLN A 44 20.20 1.12 1.77
C GLN A 44 19.37 -0.09 2.15
N GLN A 45 19.86 -0.88 3.09
CA GLN A 45 19.15 -2.03 3.61
C GLN A 45 18.12 -1.62 4.66
N THR A 46 18.43 -0.55 5.41
CA THR A 46 17.54 0.05 6.40
C THR A 46 16.99 1.35 5.82
N ASP A 47 15.72 1.60 5.97
CA ASP A 47 15.06 2.84 5.52
C ASP A 47 15.19 3.14 4.01
N ALA A 48 15.14 2.09 3.20
CA ALA A 48 15.19 2.23 1.75
C ALA A 48 14.07 3.11 1.19
N VAL A 49 12.93 3.17 1.86
CA VAL A 49 11.74 3.93 1.45
C VAL A 49 11.23 4.75 2.63
N ILE A 50 11.38 6.05 2.54
CA ILE A 50 10.84 7.00 3.52
C ILE A 50 9.81 7.86 2.78
N ILE A 51 8.54 7.65 3.06
CA ILE A 51 7.43 8.36 2.40
C ILE A 51 6.51 8.95 3.47
N ASP A 52 6.14 10.20 3.27
CA ASP A 52 5.10 10.87 4.04
C ASP A 52 3.72 10.46 3.50
N ASN A 53 3.08 9.50 4.18
CA ASN A 53 1.81 8.95 3.75
C ASN A 53 0.69 9.97 3.74
N ALA A 54 0.70 10.94 4.66
CA ALA A 54 -0.30 11.99 4.73
C ALA A 54 -0.25 12.86 3.47
N LYS A 55 0.92 13.37 3.11
CA LYS A 55 1.11 14.17 1.89
C LYS A 55 0.80 13.36 0.62
N ALA A 56 1.21 12.07 0.59
CA ALA A 56 0.91 11.21 -0.54
C ALA A 56 -0.60 11.08 -0.76
N ASN A 57 -1.36 10.83 0.30
CA ASN A 57 -2.82 10.70 0.24
C ASN A 57 -3.50 12.01 -0.16
N ASP A 58 -3.05 13.15 0.33
CA ASP A 58 -3.58 14.46 -0.05
C ASP A 58 -3.42 14.73 -1.56
N TRP A 59 -2.25 14.42 -2.11
CA TRP A 59 -2.02 14.59 -3.54
C TRP A 59 -2.79 13.59 -4.40
N LEU A 60 -2.94 12.35 -3.94
CA LEU A 60 -3.76 11.35 -4.60
C LEU A 60 -5.25 11.75 -4.57
N ALA A 61 -5.74 12.30 -3.46
CA ALA A 61 -7.11 12.82 -3.35
C ALA A 61 -7.36 14.01 -4.29
N LYS A 62 -6.35 14.87 -4.49
CA LYS A 62 -6.38 15.96 -5.46
C LYS A 62 -6.32 15.49 -6.93
N GLY A 63 -6.13 14.18 -7.16
CA GLY A 63 -6.12 13.58 -8.48
C GLY A 63 -4.73 13.43 -9.11
N ALA A 64 -3.66 13.52 -8.35
CA ALA A 64 -2.33 13.24 -8.85
C ALA A 64 -2.18 11.76 -9.23
N GLN A 65 -1.62 11.49 -10.40
CA GLN A 65 -1.45 10.14 -10.91
C GLN A 65 -0.07 9.60 -10.55
N PRO A 66 0.02 8.51 -9.79
CA PRO A 66 1.31 7.87 -9.51
C PRO A 66 1.82 7.12 -10.74
N THR A 67 3.11 7.18 -10.99
CA THR A 67 3.77 6.27 -11.94
C THR A 67 3.84 4.87 -11.35
N ASP A 68 3.95 3.83 -12.20
CA ASP A 68 3.97 2.43 -11.78
C ASP A 68 5.03 2.14 -10.70
N ARG A 69 6.19 2.79 -10.79
CA ARG A 69 7.26 2.64 -9.80
C ARG A 69 6.89 3.26 -8.47
N VAL A 70 6.32 4.46 -8.48
CA VAL A 70 5.86 5.14 -7.26
C VAL A 70 4.69 4.39 -6.64
N LYS A 71 3.78 3.84 -7.45
CA LYS A 71 2.67 3.03 -6.94
C LYS A 71 3.17 1.87 -6.09
N LYS A 72 4.17 1.11 -6.56
CA LYS A 72 4.79 0.03 -5.79
C LYS A 72 5.42 0.51 -4.48
N LEU A 73 6.04 1.69 -4.48
CA LEU A 73 6.62 2.26 -3.26
C LEU A 73 5.53 2.70 -2.27
N LEU A 74 4.41 3.23 -2.75
CA LEU A 74 3.25 3.58 -1.92
C LEU A 74 2.55 2.34 -1.36
N GLU A 75 2.55 1.23 -2.07
CA GLU A 75 2.08 -0.06 -1.58
C GLU A 75 2.96 -0.58 -0.43
N LEU A 76 4.28 -0.48 -0.57
CA LEU A 76 5.23 -0.87 0.47
C LEU A 76 5.14 0.01 1.73
N SER A 77 4.89 1.31 1.58
CA SER A 77 4.71 2.24 2.70
C SER A 77 3.31 2.18 3.34
N GLY A 78 2.36 1.48 2.71
CA GLY A 78 0.97 1.39 3.17
C GLY A 78 0.07 2.58 2.77
N ALA A 79 0.61 3.64 2.19
CA ALA A 79 -0.15 4.81 1.74
C ALA A 79 -1.20 4.47 0.68
N TRP A 80 -0.89 3.53 -0.20
CA TRP A 80 -1.81 3.11 -1.25
C TRP A 80 -3.05 2.42 -0.72
N GLN A 81 -2.92 1.60 0.32
CA GLN A 81 -4.05 0.94 0.97
C GLN A 81 -5.00 1.96 1.59
N GLN A 82 -4.45 2.89 2.37
CA GLN A 82 -5.23 3.98 2.98
C GLN A 82 -6.01 4.80 1.93
N TYR A 83 -5.35 5.12 0.81
CA TYR A 83 -5.99 5.83 -0.28
C TYR A 83 -7.09 5.00 -0.95
N SER A 84 -6.88 3.71 -1.20
CA SER A 84 -7.87 2.83 -1.82
C SER A 84 -9.09 2.65 -0.94
N GLU A 85 -8.93 2.55 0.36
CA GLU A 85 -10.01 2.48 1.35
C GLU A 85 -10.81 3.78 1.38
N SER A 86 -10.14 4.93 1.42
CA SER A 86 -10.80 6.24 1.37
C SER A 86 -11.60 6.45 0.09
N LYS A 87 -11.07 5.99 -1.03
CA LYS A 87 -11.76 6.05 -2.33
C LYS A 87 -12.94 5.11 -2.42
N SER A 88 -12.84 3.91 -1.86
CA SER A 88 -13.93 2.93 -1.84
C SER A 88 -15.10 3.39 -0.95
N SER A 89 -14.80 4.07 0.15
CA SER A 89 -15.81 4.66 1.03
C SER A 89 -16.51 5.88 0.41
N ALA A 90 -15.79 6.65 -0.41
CA ALA A 90 -16.33 7.83 -1.10
C ALA A 90 -17.12 7.50 -2.38
N SER A 91 -16.92 6.32 -2.96
CA SER A 91 -17.60 5.90 -4.19
C SER A 91 -18.67 4.83 -3.95
N LYS A 92 -19.59 5.07 -3.00
CA LYS A 92 -20.85 4.33 -2.96
C LYS A 92 -21.97 5.21 -3.51
N PRO A 93 -22.20 5.25 -4.83
CA PRO A 93 -23.47 5.72 -5.29
C PRO A 93 -24.47 4.62 -4.99
N ALA A 94 -25.46 4.95 -4.18
CA ALA A 94 -26.68 4.21 -4.12
C ALA A 94 -27.20 4.02 -5.55
N LYS A 95 -27.09 2.81 -6.09
CA LYS A 95 -27.89 2.43 -7.25
C LYS A 95 -28.82 1.33 -6.80
N ALA A 96 -30.03 1.83 -6.54
CA ALA A 96 -31.22 1.07 -6.29
C ALA A 96 -31.44 -0.04 -7.32
N ALA A 97 -31.86 -1.15 -6.78
CA ALA A 97 -32.75 -2.17 -7.27
C ALA A 97 -33.35 -2.02 -8.68
N SER A 98 -33.21 -3.07 -9.45
CA SER A 98 -34.29 -3.78 -10.17
C SER A 98 -33.65 -5.04 -10.73
N GLY A 99 -33.96 -6.21 -10.26
CA GLY A 99 -35.18 -6.94 -10.45
C GLY A 99 -35.00 -7.96 -11.53
N LYS A 100 -34.81 -9.19 -11.19
CA LYS A 100 -35.60 -10.37 -11.65
C LYS A 100 -34.73 -11.63 -11.62
N SER A 101 -35.07 -12.44 -10.65
CA SER A 101 -35.56 -13.83 -10.74
C SER A 101 -34.87 -14.73 -11.77
N SER A 102 -34.41 -15.91 -11.47
CA SER A 102 -35.02 -16.98 -10.72
C SER A 102 -34.08 -18.19 -10.58
N PRO A 103 -34.44 -19.22 -9.84
CA PRO A 103 -33.54 -20.13 -9.16
C PRO A 103 -33.35 -21.46 -9.87
N SER A 104 -32.29 -22.14 -9.59
CA SER A 104 -32.29 -23.61 -9.57
C SER A 104 -31.02 -24.08 -8.88
N LYS A 105 -31.25 -24.67 -7.82
CA LYS A 105 -31.40 -26.04 -7.41
C LYS A 105 -30.13 -26.56 -6.75
N ALA A 106 -30.34 -26.70 -5.47
CA ALA A 106 -29.76 -27.54 -4.46
C ALA A 106 -28.96 -28.77 -4.92
N LYS A 107 -27.90 -29.04 -4.15
CA LYS A 107 -27.66 -30.32 -3.43
C LYS A 107 -26.39 -30.08 -2.60
N ALA A 108 -26.50 -29.94 -1.37
CA ALA A 108 -26.59 -30.79 -0.21
C ALA A 108 -25.41 -31.75 -0.02
N ALA A 109 -24.91 -31.64 1.21
CA ALA A 109 -24.20 -32.61 2.02
C ALA A 109 -22.71 -32.77 1.69
N SER A 110 -21.80 -32.71 2.65
CA SER A 110 -21.80 -33.41 3.92
C SER A 110 -20.74 -32.86 4.85
N ALA A 111 -21.12 -32.70 6.06
CA ALA A 111 -20.28 -32.46 7.23
C ALA A 111 -19.35 -33.65 7.54
N LYS A 112 -18.15 -33.34 8.06
CA LYS A 112 -17.47 -34.12 9.09
C LYS A 112 -16.33 -33.27 9.59
N LYS A 113 -16.44 -32.56 10.66
CA LYS A 113 -16.26 -32.90 12.07
C LYS A 113 -15.11 -33.87 12.29
N VAL A 114 -13.98 -33.33 12.75
CA VAL A 114 -13.22 -33.96 13.81
C VAL A 114 -12.53 -32.86 14.59
N ASP A 115 -13.01 -32.68 15.77
CA ASP A 115 -12.41 -32.22 16.98
C ASP A 115 -11.18 -33.06 17.35
N LYS A 116 -10.17 -32.40 17.89
CA LYS A 116 -9.47 -32.76 19.12
C LYS A 116 -8.20 -31.95 19.15
N ALA A 117 -8.11 -30.91 19.83
CA ALA A 117 -8.03 -30.65 21.27
C ALA A 117 -6.98 -31.51 21.98
N LEU A 118 -6.30 -30.81 22.78
CA LEU A 118 -5.54 -31.17 24.00
C LEU A 118 -4.07 -31.41 23.73
N GLU A 119 -3.29 -30.86 24.46
CA GLU A 119 -3.11 -30.48 25.85
C GLU A 119 -1.65 -30.61 26.20
N THR A 120 -1.19 -29.54 26.76
CA THR A 120 -0.45 -29.44 28.02
C THR A 120 0.81 -30.25 28.14
N VAL A 121 1.78 -29.62 28.61
CA VAL A 121 2.32 -29.64 30.00
C VAL A 121 3.60 -28.82 29.96
N SER A 122 3.71 -27.67 30.50
CA SER A 122 4.01 -27.28 31.89
C SER A 122 5.04 -28.13 32.59
N THR A 123 5.79 -27.37 33.25
CA THR A 123 6.65 -27.64 34.43
C THR A 123 8.10 -27.86 34.06
N SER A 124 8.83 -27.05 34.51
CA SER A 124 9.29 -26.58 35.79
C SER A 124 10.72 -26.92 36.02
N SER A 125 11.31 -25.88 36.38
CA SER A 125 12.14 -25.69 37.55
C SER A 125 13.49 -26.35 37.55
N SER A 126 14.29 -25.47 37.80
CA SER A 126 15.11 -25.25 38.99
C SER A 126 16.44 -25.92 38.90
N ASP A 127 17.23 -25.11 39.24
CA ASP A 127 18.15 -24.98 40.33
C ASP A 127 19.54 -25.38 39.97
N THR A 128 20.30 -24.44 40.28
CA THR A 128 21.27 -24.37 41.35
C THR A 128 22.69 -24.60 40.92
N GLU A 129 23.37 -23.52 41.12
CA GLU A 129 24.60 -23.40 41.91
C GLU A 129 25.78 -24.28 41.47
N VAL A 130 26.76 -23.67 41.11
CA VAL A 130 27.92 -23.26 41.94
C VAL A 130 28.84 -22.41 41.10
#